data_99f0f3502d0bf1c6080485a19458197b
#
_entry.id   99f0f3502d0bf1c6080485a19458197b
#
_cell.length_a   1.000
_cell.length_b   1.000
_cell.length_c   1.000
_cell.angle_alpha   90.00
_cell.angle_beta   90.00
_cell.angle_gamma   90.00
#
_symmetry.space_group_name_H-M   'P 1'
#
loop_
_entity.id
_entity.type
_entity.pdbx_description
1 polymer ?
#
loop_
_entity_poly.entity_id
_entity_poly.type
_entity_poly.pdbx_seq_one_letter_code
_entity_poly.pdbx_strand_id
1 'polypeptide(L)'
;MNTQAWITHFERNTRLNDTLELPTETCTLPDATRVPLAASIATFQLGESGTGSRLRRYAREVAPLENFRGYQRAIDLFVAEEQSHSRLLARTVEHLGGKLLTKQWTNSVFRRLRFLVNLEFAIQVLLTAELIAEVYFGTLYLRCSDPVVNKVSHKLLRDEMKHLAFQRDFLSERISTFNDLGRWLWRAQFQAIHAITATVVAWDHRHTLRALGVNPADFRQRCLQAWTRYQERLESEVVKLDQSTIRLPHESQPSGQTQPDFASATAHHAP
;
A
#
# COMPACT_ATOMS: atom_id res chain seq x y z
N MET A 1 1.00 -2.71 -15.11
CA MET A 1 1.47 -3.20 -13.79
C MET A 1 2.14 -4.58 -13.90
N ASN A 2 3.31 -4.81 -13.30
CA ASN A 2 3.98 -6.13 -13.29
C ASN A 2 3.52 -6.97 -12.08
N THR A 3 2.36 -7.57 -12.19
CA THR A 3 1.71 -8.35 -11.11
C THR A 3 2.53 -9.59 -10.72
N GLN A 4 3.21 -10.26 -11.68
CA GLN A 4 4.01 -11.45 -11.40
C GLN A 4 5.23 -11.13 -10.51
N ALA A 5 5.86 -9.99 -10.70
CA ALA A 5 6.96 -9.55 -9.84
C ALA A 5 6.48 -9.33 -8.39
N TRP A 6 5.28 -8.79 -8.21
CA TRP A 6 4.68 -8.60 -6.89
C TRP A 6 4.28 -9.90 -6.22
N ILE A 7 3.71 -10.86 -6.96
CA ILE A 7 3.43 -12.20 -6.45
C ILE A 7 4.72 -12.84 -5.92
N THR A 8 5.78 -12.84 -6.72
CA THR A 8 7.09 -13.41 -6.34
C THR A 8 7.67 -12.69 -5.10
N HIS A 9 7.52 -11.35 -5.02
CA HIS A 9 7.96 -10.58 -3.86
C HIS A 9 7.26 -11.01 -2.59
N PHE A 10 5.92 -11.02 -2.59
CA PHE A 10 5.12 -11.37 -1.42
C PHE A 10 5.30 -12.84 -0.98
N GLU A 11 5.39 -13.79 -1.92
CA GLU A 11 5.67 -15.19 -1.60
C GLU A 11 7.02 -15.38 -0.92
N ARG A 12 8.06 -14.66 -1.38
CA ARG A 12 9.36 -14.69 -0.72
C ARG A 12 9.30 -14.05 0.67
N ASN A 13 8.61 -12.92 0.80
CA ASN A 13 8.56 -12.17 2.06
C ASN A 13 7.75 -12.90 3.13
N THR A 14 6.67 -13.58 2.76
CA THR A 14 5.90 -14.43 3.69
C THR A 14 6.79 -15.50 4.33
N ARG A 15 7.65 -16.17 3.56
CA ARG A 15 8.60 -17.16 4.11
C ARG A 15 9.58 -16.54 5.09
N LEU A 16 10.08 -15.32 4.81
CA LEU A 16 10.99 -14.59 5.70
C LEU A 16 10.30 -14.15 7.00
N ASN A 17 9.02 -13.78 6.92
CA ASN A 17 8.23 -13.38 8.10
C ASN A 17 8.02 -14.54 9.05
N ASP A 18 7.70 -15.72 8.52
CA ASP A 18 7.46 -16.93 9.34
C ASP A 18 8.73 -17.42 10.06
N THR A 19 9.91 -17.07 9.54
CA THR A 19 11.22 -17.44 10.10
C THR A 19 11.88 -16.32 10.91
N LEU A 20 11.22 -15.18 11.13
CA LEU A 20 11.80 -14.08 11.87
C LEU A 20 11.95 -14.41 13.36
N GLU A 21 13.18 -14.69 13.78
CA GLU A 21 13.52 -14.82 15.19
C GLU A 21 13.58 -13.44 15.84
N LEU A 22 12.94 -13.28 17.00
CA LEU A 22 13.05 -12.08 17.81
C LEU A 22 14.12 -12.27 18.89
N PRO A 23 14.80 -11.17 19.28
CA PRO A 23 15.68 -11.19 20.44
C PRO A 23 14.98 -11.72 21.69
N THR A 24 15.70 -12.42 22.54
CA THR A 24 15.15 -13.07 23.77
C THR A 24 15.36 -12.24 25.03
N GLU A 25 16.04 -11.10 24.91
CA GLU A 25 16.29 -10.19 26.00
C GLU A 25 14.98 -9.65 26.59
N THR A 26 14.95 -9.49 27.89
CA THR A 26 13.83 -8.83 28.57
C THR A 26 13.85 -7.33 28.32
N CYS A 27 12.66 -6.73 28.20
CA CYS A 27 12.54 -5.29 28.01
C CYS A 27 13.10 -4.52 29.23
N THR A 28 14.04 -3.63 28.98
CA THR A 28 14.68 -2.77 29.99
C THR A 28 14.23 -1.31 29.93
N LEU A 29 13.27 -0.99 29.06
CA LEU A 29 12.75 0.37 28.95
C LEU A 29 12.08 0.82 30.25
N PRO A 30 12.29 2.07 30.69
CA PRO A 30 11.55 2.64 31.80
C PRO A 30 10.04 2.62 31.56
N ASP A 31 9.24 2.45 32.61
CA ASP A 31 7.76 2.40 32.50
C ASP A 31 7.17 3.63 31.82
N ALA A 32 7.77 4.81 32.01
CA ALA A 32 7.38 6.04 31.35
C ALA A 32 7.45 5.97 29.80
N THR A 33 8.29 5.09 29.26
CA THR A 33 8.42 4.82 27.81
C THR A 33 7.69 3.52 27.45
N ARG A 34 7.89 2.47 28.20
CA ARG A 34 7.39 1.13 27.92
C ARG A 34 5.86 1.07 27.86
N VAL A 35 5.18 1.66 28.86
CA VAL A 35 3.71 1.60 28.95
C VAL A 35 3.01 2.32 27.79
N PRO A 36 3.32 3.60 27.48
CA PRO A 36 2.70 4.26 26.33
C PRO A 36 3.11 3.61 25.00
N LEU A 37 4.33 3.08 24.87
CA LEU A 37 4.80 2.38 23.68
C LEU A 37 3.99 1.11 23.43
N ALA A 38 3.77 0.29 24.43
CA ALA A 38 2.96 -0.92 24.34
C ALA A 38 1.52 -0.62 23.89
N ALA A 39 0.90 0.41 24.47
CA ALA A 39 -0.45 0.85 24.10
C ALA A 39 -0.50 1.36 22.65
N SER A 40 0.51 2.12 22.24
CA SER A 40 0.64 2.64 20.87
C SER A 40 0.79 1.52 19.84
N ILE A 41 1.68 0.55 20.08
CA ILE A 41 1.88 -0.61 19.20
C ILE A 41 0.62 -1.48 19.15
N ALA A 42 -0.10 -1.65 20.26
CA ALA A 42 -1.37 -2.39 20.28
C ALA A 42 -2.44 -1.73 19.39
N THR A 43 -2.41 -0.41 19.22
CA THR A 43 -3.30 0.30 18.28
C THR A 43 -2.97 -0.05 16.82
N PHE A 44 -1.70 -0.05 16.44
CA PHE A 44 -1.26 -0.47 15.11
C PHE A 44 -1.57 -1.96 14.88
N GLN A 45 -1.27 -2.83 15.84
CA GLN A 45 -1.60 -4.26 15.79
C GLN A 45 -3.08 -4.52 15.46
N LEU A 46 -3.98 -3.77 16.10
CA LEU A 46 -5.41 -3.86 15.82
C LEU A 46 -5.75 -3.37 14.40
N GLY A 47 -5.04 -2.38 13.88
CA GLY A 47 -5.15 -1.90 12.50
C GLY A 47 -4.84 -2.99 11.48
N GLU A 48 -3.71 -3.69 11.67
CA GLU A 48 -3.20 -4.76 10.81
C GLU A 48 -4.02 -6.07 10.89
N SER A 49 -4.85 -6.25 11.92
CA SER A 49 -5.66 -7.46 12.12
C SER A 49 -6.83 -7.63 11.14
N GLY A 50 -6.90 -6.77 10.12
CA GLY A 50 -7.98 -6.77 9.12
C GLY A 50 -7.99 -8.02 8.25
N THR A 51 -9.21 -8.48 7.86
CA THR A 51 -9.37 -9.63 6.96
C THR A 51 -9.11 -9.31 5.49
N GLY A 52 -8.95 -8.03 5.12
CA GLY A 52 -8.79 -7.60 3.74
C GLY A 52 -9.99 -7.89 2.82
N SER A 53 -11.15 -8.24 3.38
CA SER A 53 -12.31 -8.71 2.62
C SER A 53 -12.77 -7.76 1.52
N ARG A 54 -12.69 -6.45 1.75
CA ARG A 54 -13.00 -5.42 0.75
C ARG A 54 -11.97 -5.36 -0.37
N LEU A 55 -10.70 -5.35 -0.01
CA LEU A 55 -9.61 -5.30 -0.97
C LEU A 55 -9.66 -6.54 -1.87
N ARG A 56 -9.93 -7.71 -1.29
CA ARG A 56 -10.14 -8.96 -2.03
C ARG A 56 -11.35 -8.92 -2.94
N ARG A 57 -12.48 -8.35 -2.49
CA ARG A 57 -13.66 -8.19 -3.34
C ARG A 57 -13.32 -7.34 -4.55
N TYR A 58 -12.66 -6.23 -4.33
CA TYR A 58 -12.24 -5.34 -5.39
C TYR A 58 -11.23 -5.96 -6.36
N ALA A 59 -10.24 -6.66 -5.84
CA ALA A 59 -9.30 -7.35 -6.69
C ALA A 59 -10.01 -8.31 -7.67
N ARG A 60 -11.12 -8.92 -7.25
CA ARG A 60 -11.97 -9.74 -8.15
C ARG A 60 -12.69 -8.91 -9.22
N GLU A 61 -13.11 -7.70 -8.89
CA GLU A 61 -13.78 -6.81 -9.85
C GLU A 61 -12.85 -6.34 -10.97
N VAL A 62 -11.57 -6.10 -10.66
CA VAL A 62 -10.56 -5.66 -11.66
C VAL A 62 -9.79 -6.81 -12.31
N ALA A 63 -9.79 -8.00 -11.74
CA ALA A 63 -9.06 -9.17 -12.25
C ALA A 63 -9.35 -9.53 -13.73
N PRO A 64 -10.56 -9.29 -14.30
CA PRO A 64 -10.83 -9.52 -15.72
C PRO A 64 -10.10 -8.53 -16.67
N LEU A 65 -9.64 -7.39 -16.16
CA LEU A 65 -8.92 -6.41 -16.97
C LEU A 65 -7.50 -6.91 -17.26
N GLU A 66 -7.07 -6.81 -18.50
CA GLU A 66 -5.79 -7.37 -18.98
C GLU A 66 -4.58 -6.90 -18.16
N ASN A 67 -4.53 -5.60 -17.84
CA ASN A 67 -3.44 -4.98 -17.09
C ASN A 67 -3.36 -5.46 -15.62
N PHE A 68 -4.40 -6.16 -15.13
CA PHE A 68 -4.52 -6.61 -13.74
C PHE A 68 -4.57 -8.14 -13.59
N ARG A 69 -4.16 -8.87 -14.63
CA ARG A 69 -4.07 -10.33 -14.56
C ARG A 69 -3.17 -10.76 -13.40
N GLY A 70 -3.69 -11.60 -12.49
CA GLY A 70 -2.98 -12.04 -11.28
C GLY A 70 -3.06 -11.08 -10.08
N TYR A 71 -3.66 -9.90 -10.22
CA TYR A 71 -3.78 -8.91 -9.14
C TYR A 71 -4.51 -9.48 -7.90
N GLN A 72 -5.54 -10.32 -8.10
CA GLN A 72 -6.22 -10.98 -6.98
C GLN A 72 -5.26 -11.82 -6.14
N ARG A 73 -4.37 -12.60 -6.79
CA ARG A 73 -3.36 -13.40 -6.08
C ARG A 73 -2.37 -12.51 -5.32
N ALA A 74 -1.93 -11.41 -5.94
CA ALA A 74 -1.05 -10.44 -5.28
C ALA A 74 -1.72 -9.82 -4.04
N ILE A 75 -3.00 -9.48 -4.11
CA ILE A 75 -3.78 -8.95 -2.97
C ILE A 75 -3.97 -10.01 -1.87
N ASP A 76 -4.18 -11.28 -2.22
CA ASP A 76 -4.28 -12.33 -1.20
C ASP A 76 -2.99 -12.49 -0.42
N LEU A 77 -1.85 -12.41 -1.10
CA LEU A 77 -0.52 -12.47 -0.49
C LEU A 77 -0.19 -11.21 0.32
N PHE A 78 -0.53 -10.02 -0.20
CA PHE A 78 -0.44 -8.76 0.53
C PHE A 78 -1.21 -8.83 1.87
N VAL A 79 -2.46 -9.27 1.85
CA VAL A 79 -3.27 -9.42 3.08
C VAL A 79 -2.67 -10.47 4.02
N ALA A 80 -2.05 -11.53 3.52
CA ALA A 80 -1.36 -12.50 4.37
C ALA A 80 -0.13 -11.88 5.06
N GLU A 81 0.57 -10.98 4.37
CA GLU A 81 1.68 -10.23 4.95
C GLU A 81 1.22 -9.26 6.05
N GLU A 82 0.13 -8.50 5.85
CA GLU A 82 -0.51 -7.67 6.87
C GLU A 82 -0.86 -8.48 8.14
N GLN A 83 -1.42 -9.68 7.96
CA GLN A 83 -1.70 -10.57 9.08
C GLN A 83 -0.42 -11.04 9.79
N SER A 84 0.70 -11.15 9.08
CA SER A 84 2.01 -11.43 9.68
C SER A 84 2.51 -10.24 10.50
N HIS A 85 2.34 -9.00 10.00
CA HIS A 85 2.62 -7.77 10.75
C HIS A 85 1.82 -7.73 12.06
N SER A 86 0.52 -8.03 11.98
CA SER A 86 -0.34 -8.13 13.17
C SER A 86 0.21 -9.11 14.22
N ARG A 87 0.71 -10.29 13.81
CA ARG A 87 1.32 -11.27 14.72
C ARG A 87 2.64 -10.78 15.32
N LEU A 88 3.50 -10.15 14.53
CA LEU A 88 4.76 -9.57 15.01
C LEU A 88 4.52 -8.46 16.02
N LEU A 89 3.57 -7.57 15.73
CA LEU A 89 3.18 -6.50 16.64
C LEU A 89 2.56 -7.05 17.94
N ALA A 90 1.76 -8.12 17.88
CA ALA A 90 1.21 -8.77 19.07
C ALA A 90 2.33 -9.29 19.98
N ARG A 91 3.33 -9.98 19.43
CA ARG A 91 4.51 -10.45 20.18
C ARG A 91 5.32 -9.28 20.79
N THR A 92 5.39 -8.16 20.06
CA THR A 92 6.06 -6.95 20.56
C THR A 92 5.29 -6.32 21.72
N VAL A 93 3.96 -6.29 21.67
CA VAL A 93 3.12 -5.82 22.79
C VAL A 93 3.30 -6.70 24.02
N GLU A 94 3.32 -8.03 23.85
CA GLU A 94 3.57 -8.99 24.94
C GLU A 94 4.97 -8.80 25.56
N HIS A 95 6.01 -8.65 24.73
CA HIS A 95 7.37 -8.35 25.16
C HIS A 95 7.45 -7.08 26.02
N LEU A 96 6.69 -6.05 25.66
CA LEU A 96 6.58 -4.81 26.44
C LEU A 96 5.67 -4.96 27.68
N GLY A 97 5.11 -6.14 27.96
CA GLY A 97 4.18 -6.36 29.07
C GLY A 97 2.83 -5.65 28.90
N GLY A 98 2.47 -5.32 27.65
CA GLY A 98 1.21 -4.69 27.30
C GLY A 98 0.07 -5.69 27.11
N LYS A 99 -1.12 -5.16 26.76
CA LYS A 99 -2.29 -5.96 26.44
C LYS A 99 -2.78 -5.63 25.04
N LEU A 100 -3.20 -6.64 24.28
CA LEU A 100 -3.81 -6.46 22.97
C LEU A 100 -5.18 -5.80 23.11
N LEU A 101 -5.50 -4.96 22.13
CA LEU A 101 -6.77 -4.25 22.06
C LEU A 101 -7.77 -5.07 21.25
N THR A 102 -9.00 -5.21 21.76
CA THR A 102 -10.12 -5.79 21.00
C THR A 102 -10.92 -4.72 20.26
N LYS A 103 -10.91 -3.50 20.75
CA LYS A 103 -11.59 -2.33 20.17
C LYS A 103 -10.79 -1.06 20.48
N GLN A 104 -10.77 -0.16 19.50
CA GLN A 104 -10.23 1.19 19.69
C GLN A 104 -11.05 2.16 18.83
N TRP A 105 -11.31 3.37 19.33
CA TRP A 105 -12.21 4.31 18.69
C TRP A 105 -11.72 4.79 17.32
N THR A 106 -10.43 5.09 17.17
CA THR A 106 -9.83 5.50 15.89
C THR A 106 -9.97 4.41 14.84
N ASN A 107 -9.63 3.15 15.18
CA ASN A 107 -9.81 2.02 14.29
C ASN A 107 -11.31 1.81 13.91
N SER A 108 -12.23 2.03 14.85
CA SER A 108 -13.67 1.94 14.58
C SER A 108 -14.13 3.02 13.60
N VAL A 109 -13.62 4.26 13.73
CA VAL A 109 -13.89 5.37 12.81
C VAL A 109 -13.33 5.04 11.41
N PHE A 110 -12.05 4.62 11.30
CA PHE A 110 -11.46 4.26 10.01
C PHE A 110 -12.17 3.09 9.33
N ARG A 111 -12.57 2.08 10.09
CA ARG A 111 -13.37 0.97 9.55
C ARG A 111 -14.72 1.42 9.02
N ARG A 112 -15.43 2.32 9.74
CA ARG A 112 -16.73 2.87 9.30
C ARG A 112 -16.57 3.77 8.06
N LEU A 113 -15.59 4.65 8.03
CA LEU A 113 -15.33 5.49 6.85
C LEU A 113 -15.11 4.66 5.61
N ARG A 114 -14.38 3.55 5.68
CA ARG A 114 -14.22 2.61 4.57
C ARG A 114 -15.54 1.99 4.08
N PHE A 115 -16.62 1.99 4.90
CA PHE A 115 -17.91 1.43 4.50
C PHE A 115 -18.82 2.40 3.75
N LEU A 116 -18.60 3.70 3.87
CA LEU A 116 -19.53 4.71 3.42
C LEU A 116 -19.32 5.19 1.97
N VAL A 117 -18.21 4.86 1.32
CA VAL A 117 -17.82 5.46 0.04
C VAL A 117 -17.27 4.38 -0.92
N ASN A 118 -16.98 4.80 -2.15
CA ASN A 118 -16.48 3.96 -3.23
C ASN A 118 -15.07 3.40 -2.92
N LEU A 119 -14.59 2.60 -3.85
CA LEU A 119 -13.32 1.92 -3.80
C LEU A 119 -12.12 2.87 -3.74
N GLU A 120 -12.09 3.89 -4.59
CA GLU A 120 -10.99 4.85 -4.67
C GLU A 120 -10.76 5.51 -3.30
N PHE A 121 -11.84 5.81 -2.57
CA PHE A 121 -11.77 6.26 -1.19
C PHE A 121 -11.20 5.19 -0.25
N ALA A 122 -11.60 3.93 -0.41
CA ALA A 122 -11.09 2.84 0.42
C ALA A 122 -9.58 2.64 0.26
N ILE A 123 -9.06 2.82 -0.97
CA ILE A 123 -7.63 2.78 -1.27
C ILE A 123 -6.91 3.99 -0.64
N GLN A 124 -7.48 5.20 -0.73
CA GLN A 124 -6.88 6.39 -0.11
C GLN A 124 -6.76 6.23 1.42
N VAL A 125 -7.76 5.61 2.06
CA VAL A 125 -7.72 5.33 3.50
C VAL A 125 -6.66 4.28 3.83
N LEU A 126 -6.51 3.23 3.02
CA LEU A 126 -5.46 2.22 3.16
C LEU A 126 -4.07 2.85 3.02
N LEU A 127 -3.82 3.55 1.92
CA LEU A 127 -2.56 4.26 1.68
C LEU A 127 -2.22 5.29 2.76
N THR A 128 -3.24 5.96 3.31
CA THR A 128 -3.04 6.88 4.43
C THR A 128 -2.50 6.13 5.65
N ALA A 129 -3.02 4.93 5.94
CA ALA A 129 -2.52 4.12 7.04
C ALA A 129 -1.07 3.66 6.80
N GLU A 130 -0.75 3.16 5.60
CA GLU A 130 0.60 2.71 5.23
C GLU A 130 1.63 3.85 5.24
N LEU A 131 1.28 5.06 4.73
CA LEU A 131 2.16 6.23 4.79
C LEU A 131 2.46 6.68 6.23
N ILE A 132 1.48 6.59 7.13
CA ILE A 132 1.67 6.90 8.54
C ILE A 132 2.46 5.79 9.23
N ALA A 133 2.21 4.52 8.90
CA ALA A 133 2.95 3.37 9.40
C ALA A 133 4.44 3.44 9.01
N GLU A 134 4.77 3.81 7.76
CA GLU A 134 6.16 4.05 7.32
C GLU A 134 6.86 5.05 8.25
N VAL A 135 6.23 6.19 8.53
CA VAL A 135 6.81 7.23 9.40
C VAL A 135 6.88 6.77 10.86
N TYR A 136 5.87 6.05 11.33
CA TYR A 136 5.80 5.55 12.70
C TYR A 136 6.86 4.49 12.96
N PHE A 137 6.94 3.44 12.15
CA PHE A 137 7.93 2.38 12.30
C PHE A 137 9.36 2.89 12.05
N GLY A 138 9.53 3.84 11.13
CA GLY A 138 10.80 4.56 10.96
C GLY A 138 11.20 5.34 12.22
N THR A 139 10.24 5.95 12.89
CA THR A 139 10.48 6.66 14.17
C THR A 139 10.86 5.69 15.29
N LEU A 140 10.16 4.55 15.43
CA LEU A 140 10.50 3.53 16.43
C LEU A 140 11.90 2.95 16.16
N TYR A 141 12.20 2.60 14.92
CA TYR A 141 13.52 2.07 14.52
C TYR A 141 14.67 3.01 14.91
N LEU A 142 14.48 4.32 14.72
CA LEU A 142 15.52 5.32 14.97
C LEU A 142 15.61 5.77 16.43
N ARG A 143 14.55 5.63 17.24
CA ARG A 143 14.45 6.24 18.56
C ARG A 143 14.27 5.26 19.71
N CYS A 144 13.83 4.03 19.44
CA CYS A 144 13.66 3.03 20.48
C CYS A 144 14.94 2.20 20.65
N SER A 145 15.42 2.08 21.88
CA SER A 145 16.62 1.29 22.21
C SER A 145 16.33 -0.18 22.47
N ASP A 146 15.06 -0.58 22.57
CA ASP A 146 14.69 -1.99 22.80
C ASP A 146 14.96 -2.83 21.56
N PRO A 147 15.74 -3.93 21.66
CA PRO A 147 16.14 -4.73 20.49
C PRO A 147 14.98 -5.38 19.75
N VAL A 148 13.92 -5.81 20.47
CA VAL A 148 12.73 -6.43 19.86
C VAL A 148 11.94 -5.40 19.08
N VAL A 149 11.64 -4.24 19.69
CA VAL A 149 10.94 -3.14 19.05
C VAL A 149 11.71 -2.65 17.82
N ASN A 150 13.02 -2.48 17.95
CA ASN A 150 13.88 -2.03 16.86
C ASN A 150 13.85 -3.02 15.67
N LYS A 151 14.03 -4.32 15.92
CA LYS A 151 14.03 -5.35 14.88
C LYS A 151 12.69 -5.45 14.17
N VAL A 152 11.59 -5.46 14.91
CA VAL A 152 10.24 -5.50 14.34
C VAL A 152 9.95 -4.23 13.54
N SER A 153 10.25 -3.06 14.09
CA SER A 153 10.04 -1.77 13.41
C SER A 153 10.84 -1.66 12.11
N HIS A 154 12.09 -2.14 12.09
CA HIS A 154 12.90 -2.18 10.88
C HIS A 154 12.28 -3.10 9.80
N LYS A 155 11.77 -4.26 10.22
CA LYS A 155 11.10 -5.20 9.30
C LYS A 155 9.84 -4.56 8.70
N LEU A 156 8.94 -4.03 9.55
CA LEU A 156 7.70 -3.41 9.10
C LEU A 156 7.98 -2.19 8.20
N LEU A 157 8.90 -1.32 8.58
CA LEU A 157 9.29 -0.17 7.74
C LEU A 157 9.66 -0.59 6.31
N ARG A 158 10.42 -1.66 6.16
CA ARG A 158 10.81 -2.16 4.83
C ARG A 158 9.65 -2.72 4.05
N ASP A 159 8.72 -3.38 4.73
CA ASP A 159 7.53 -3.95 4.10
C ASP A 159 6.55 -2.84 3.68
N GLU A 160 6.29 -1.85 4.55
CA GLU A 160 5.45 -0.70 4.22
C GLU A 160 5.94 0.06 2.99
N MET A 161 7.26 0.24 2.85
CA MET A 161 7.83 0.84 1.64
C MET A 161 7.51 0.02 0.37
N LYS A 162 7.36 -1.31 0.48
CA LYS A 162 6.98 -2.19 -0.64
C LYS A 162 5.48 -2.17 -0.88
N HIS A 163 4.68 -2.12 0.18
CA HIS A 163 3.23 -1.93 0.09
C HIS A 163 2.89 -0.63 -0.64
N LEU A 164 3.52 0.47 -0.27
CA LEU A 164 3.37 1.75 -0.95
C LEU A 164 3.77 1.70 -2.43
N ALA A 165 4.84 0.97 -2.77
CA ALA A 165 5.24 0.77 -4.16
C ALA A 165 4.23 -0.09 -4.94
N PHE A 166 3.74 -1.18 -4.35
CA PHE A 166 2.71 -2.04 -4.93
C PHE A 166 1.41 -1.27 -5.22
N GLN A 167 0.93 -0.49 -4.26
CA GLN A 167 -0.26 0.33 -4.42
C GLN A 167 -0.05 1.45 -5.45
N ARG A 168 1.16 2.01 -5.53
CA ARG A 168 1.50 3.02 -6.53
C ARG A 168 1.45 2.45 -7.96
N ASP A 169 2.01 1.26 -8.18
CA ASP A 169 1.96 0.59 -9.48
C ASP A 169 0.52 0.34 -9.93
N PHE A 170 -0.35 -0.04 -9.00
CA PHE A 170 -1.77 -0.22 -9.26
C PHE A 170 -2.46 1.12 -9.58
N LEU A 171 -2.24 2.14 -8.74
CA LEU A 171 -2.90 3.43 -8.89
C LEU A 171 -2.44 4.20 -10.11
N SER A 172 -1.18 4.08 -10.54
CA SER A 172 -0.70 4.74 -11.74
C SER A 172 -1.50 4.30 -12.99
N GLU A 173 -1.75 2.99 -13.12
CA GLU A 173 -2.61 2.43 -14.18
C GLU A 173 -4.07 2.91 -14.06
N ARG A 174 -4.58 3.01 -12.84
CA ARG A 174 -5.97 3.40 -12.62
C ARG A 174 -6.19 4.90 -12.84
N ILE A 175 -5.30 5.74 -12.35
CA ILE A 175 -5.42 7.21 -12.42
C ILE A 175 -5.10 7.72 -13.83
N SER A 176 -4.28 7.02 -14.62
CA SER A 176 -4.03 7.38 -16.02
C SER A 176 -5.32 7.44 -16.84
N THR A 177 -6.37 6.70 -16.45
CA THR A 177 -7.67 6.73 -17.12
C THR A 177 -8.57 7.92 -16.72
N PHE A 178 -8.17 8.71 -15.71
CA PHE A 178 -8.95 9.86 -15.24
C PHE A 178 -8.63 11.10 -16.09
N ASN A 179 -9.64 11.95 -16.32
CA ASN A 179 -9.40 13.30 -16.83
C ASN A 179 -8.75 14.20 -15.75
N ASP A 180 -8.27 15.37 -16.15
CA ASP A 180 -7.52 16.27 -15.25
C ASP A 180 -8.32 16.70 -14.02
N LEU A 181 -9.62 16.97 -14.18
CA LEU A 181 -10.50 17.30 -13.05
C LEU A 181 -10.63 16.11 -12.08
N GLY A 182 -10.79 14.89 -12.60
CA GLY A 182 -10.84 13.67 -11.80
C GLY A 182 -9.54 13.42 -11.04
N ARG A 183 -8.39 13.61 -11.68
CA ARG A 183 -7.05 13.52 -11.04
C ARG A 183 -6.90 14.56 -9.92
N TRP A 184 -7.31 15.80 -10.18
CA TRP A 184 -7.25 16.87 -9.18
C TRP A 184 -8.17 16.60 -7.97
N LEU A 185 -9.43 16.20 -8.20
CA LEU A 185 -10.38 15.86 -7.14
C LEU A 185 -9.88 14.69 -6.29
N TRP A 186 -9.37 13.63 -6.95
CA TRP A 186 -8.82 12.46 -6.27
C TRP A 186 -7.64 12.84 -5.37
N ARG A 187 -6.72 13.67 -5.87
CA ARG A 187 -5.56 14.17 -5.12
C ARG A 187 -5.98 15.04 -3.94
N ALA A 188 -6.88 16.00 -4.14
CA ALA A 188 -7.36 16.89 -3.09
C ALA A 188 -8.06 16.11 -1.97
N GLN A 189 -8.89 15.13 -2.32
CA GLN A 189 -9.54 14.24 -1.36
C GLN A 189 -8.51 13.42 -0.56
N PHE A 190 -7.54 12.81 -1.22
CA PHE A 190 -6.49 12.04 -0.57
C PHE A 190 -5.66 12.91 0.39
N GLN A 191 -5.30 14.12 -0.03
CA GLN A 191 -4.59 15.07 0.81
C GLN A 191 -5.37 15.41 2.08
N ALA A 192 -6.67 15.67 1.95
CA ALA A 192 -7.52 15.99 3.10
C ALA A 192 -7.62 14.81 4.07
N ILE A 193 -7.88 13.59 3.56
CA ILE A 193 -7.95 12.37 4.38
C ILE A 193 -6.63 12.17 5.13
N HIS A 194 -5.51 12.24 4.41
CA HIS A 194 -4.19 12.01 5.00
C HIS A 194 -3.84 13.07 6.06
N ALA A 195 -4.08 14.35 5.79
CA ALA A 195 -3.77 15.44 6.73
C ALA A 195 -4.59 15.35 8.02
N ILE A 196 -5.88 15.02 7.92
CA ILE A 196 -6.75 14.81 9.08
C ILE A 196 -6.26 13.59 9.87
N THR A 197 -6.01 12.47 9.20
CA THR A 197 -5.55 11.24 9.84
C THR A 197 -4.19 11.42 10.52
N ALA A 198 -3.23 12.04 9.86
CA ALA A 198 -1.91 12.33 10.42
C ALA A 198 -2.02 13.21 11.70
N THR A 199 -2.97 14.15 11.73
CA THR A 199 -3.24 14.97 12.91
C THR A 199 -3.82 14.14 14.06
N VAL A 200 -4.81 13.28 13.77
CA VAL A 200 -5.44 12.41 14.77
C VAL A 200 -4.41 11.42 15.34
N VAL A 201 -3.61 10.78 14.48
CA VAL A 201 -2.59 9.82 14.91
C VAL A 201 -1.50 10.50 15.74
N ALA A 202 -1.00 11.66 15.30
CA ALA A 202 -0.02 12.43 16.07
C ALA A 202 -0.54 12.80 17.48
N TRP A 203 -1.82 13.11 17.59
CA TRP A 203 -2.48 13.42 18.89
C TRP A 203 -2.70 12.15 19.72
N ASP A 204 -3.20 11.07 19.14
CA ASP A 204 -3.50 9.80 19.83
C ASP A 204 -2.22 9.17 20.39
N HIS A 205 -1.14 9.18 19.62
CA HIS A 205 0.16 8.61 19.98
C HIS A 205 1.12 9.61 20.65
N ARG A 206 0.67 10.80 21.05
CA ARG A 206 1.53 11.88 21.57
C ARG A 206 2.35 11.50 22.80
N HIS A 207 1.86 10.61 23.66
CA HIS A 207 2.56 10.16 24.85
C HIS A 207 3.77 9.29 24.48
N THR A 208 3.59 8.35 23.56
CA THR A 208 4.66 7.52 23.01
C THR A 208 5.70 8.35 22.26
N LEU A 209 5.26 9.26 21.39
CA LEU A 209 6.16 10.13 20.63
C LEU A 209 7.04 10.96 21.57
N ARG A 210 6.45 11.59 22.58
CA ARG A 210 7.20 12.37 23.59
C ARG A 210 8.15 11.50 24.42
N ALA A 211 7.74 10.30 24.81
CA ALA A 211 8.61 9.37 25.54
C ALA A 211 9.82 8.92 24.71
N LEU A 212 9.71 8.95 23.38
CA LEU A 212 10.78 8.68 22.42
C LEU A 212 11.55 9.96 22.01
N GLY A 213 11.29 11.09 22.65
CA GLY A 213 11.95 12.36 22.33
C GLY A 213 11.51 12.99 21.00
N VAL A 214 10.29 12.66 20.53
CA VAL A 214 9.74 13.18 19.27
C VAL A 214 8.57 14.12 19.56
N ASN A 215 8.62 15.33 19.00
CA ASN A 215 7.49 16.25 19.04
C ASN A 215 6.36 15.72 18.14
N PRO A 216 5.10 15.60 18.63
CA PRO A 216 3.97 15.21 17.81
C PRO A 216 3.74 16.08 16.56
N ALA A 217 4.04 17.39 16.63
CA ALA A 217 3.94 18.28 15.47
C ALA A 217 4.97 17.91 14.38
N ASP A 218 6.22 17.57 14.77
CA ASP A 218 7.25 17.12 13.84
C ASP A 218 6.90 15.78 13.21
N PHE A 219 6.33 14.85 14.00
CA PHE A 219 5.82 13.59 13.47
C PHE A 219 4.72 13.83 12.42
N ARG A 220 3.74 14.66 12.74
CA ARG A 220 2.68 15.05 11.79
C ARG A 220 3.28 15.64 10.50
N GLN A 221 4.24 16.54 10.63
CA GLN A 221 4.89 17.14 9.45
C GLN A 221 5.62 16.11 8.58
N ARG A 222 6.30 15.12 9.19
CA ARG A 222 6.91 14.00 8.46
C ARG A 222 5.88 13.17 7.72
N CYS A 223 4.70 12.92 8.32
CA CYS A 223 3.60 12.24 7.62
C CYS A 223 3.15 13.03 6.39
N LEU A 224 2.98 14.36 6.50
CA LEU A 224 2.61 15.21 5.36
C LEU A 224 3.69 15.19 4.25
N GLN A 225 4.96 15.20 4.63
CA GLN A 225 6.07 15.07 3.69
C GLN A 225 6.11 13.68 3.01
N ALA A 226 5.78 12.61 3.73
CA ALA A 226 5.66 11.26 3.15
C ALA A 226 4.57 11.22 2.07
N TRP A 227 3.41 11.85 2.32
CA TRP A 227 2.36 12.00 1.33
C TRP A 227 2.82 12.77 0.09
N THR A 228 3.52 13.91 0.27
CA THR A 228 4.04 14.69 -0.85
C THR A 228 4.99 13.87 -1.72
N ARG A 229 5.97 13.18 -1.10
CA ARG A 229 6.89 12.30 -1.83
C ARG A 229 6.18 11.16 -2.57
N TYR A 230 5.14 10.61 -1.96
CA TYR A 230 4.34 9.56 -2.59
C TYR A 230 3.62 10.08 -3.83
N GLN A 231 2.97 11.26 -3.73
CA GLN A 231 2.26 11.89 -4.84
C GLN A 231 3.20 12.25 -6.01
N GLU A 232 4.36 12.81 -5.74
CA GLU A 232 5.37 13.12 -6.76
C GLU A 232 5.80 11.86 -7.54
N ARG A 233 6.00 10.75 -6.83
CA ARG A 233 6.34 9.46 -7.46
C ARG A 233 5.17 8.90 -8.27
N LEU A 234 3.95 9.00 -7.77
CA LEU A 234 2.76 8.53 -8.46
C LEU A 234 2.52 9.32 -9.75
N GLU A 235 2.62 10.65 -9.70
CA GLU A 235 2.50 11.51 -10.86
C GLU A 235 3.57 11.20 -11.93
N SER A 236 4.81 10.97 -11.48
CA SER A 236 5.89 10.56 -12.40
C SER A 236 5.58 9.24 -13.12
N GLU A 237 4.98 8.26 -12.45
CA GLU A 237 4.58 7.00 -13.11
C GLU A 237 3.40 7.20 -14.07
N VAL A 238 2.41 7.99 -13.70
CA VAL A 238 1.28 8.33 -14.58
C VAL A 238 1.75 9.01 -15.87
N VAL A 239 2.64 10.00 -15.77
CA VAL A 239 3.22 10.69 -16.93
C VAL A 239 3.97 9.71 -17.86
N LYS A 240 4.72 8.76 -17.32
CA LYS A 240 5.40 7.74 -18.11
C LYS A 240 4.42 6.86 -18.88
N LEU A 241 3.31 6.45 -18.25
CA LEU A 241 2.27 5.66 -18.90
C LEU A 241 1.57 6.46 -20.01
N ASP A 242 1.20 7.72 -19.77
CA ASP A 242 0.59 8.60 -20.76
C ASP A 242 1.52 8.75 -21.98
N GLN A 243 2.82 8.96 -21.78
CA GLN A 243 3.80 9.07 -22.85
C GLN A 243 4.02 7.76 -23.63
N SER A 244 3.98 6.61 -22.96
CA SER A 244 4.12 5.30 -23.62
C SER A 244 2.92 5.00 -24.51
N THR A 245 1.72 5.39 -24.10
CA THR A 245 0.48 5.23 -24.86
C THR A 245 0.47 6.11 -26.12
N ILE A 246 1.02 7.32 -26.06
CA ILE A 246 1.12 8.23 -27.19
C ILE A 246 2.18 7.76 -28.22
N ARG A 247 3.21 7.04 -27.78
CA ARG A 247 4.32 6.59 -28.64
C ARG A 247 4.10 5.28 -29.38
N LEU A 248 2.99 4.57 -29.16
CA LEU A 248 2.63 3.44 -30.02
C LEU A 248 2.24 3.99 -31.38
N PRO A 249 3.02 3.80 -32.47
CA PRO A 249 2.62 4.21 -33.80
C PRO A 249 1.35 3.41 -34.15
N HIS A 250 0.38 4.08 -34.76
CA HIS A 250 -0.57 3.39 -35.62
C HIS A 250 0.30 2.53 -36.56
N GLU A 251 0.28 1.22 -36.40
CA GLU A 251 0.76 0.32 -37.45
C GLU A 251 0.00 0.70 -38.72
N SER A 252 0.68 1.38 -39.60
CA SER A 252 0.25 1.61 -40.93
C SER A 252 -0.05 0.24 -41.54
N GLN A 253 -1.32 -0.02 -41.80
CA GLN A 253 -1.73 -1.16 -42.59
C GLN A 253 -0.89 -1.14 -43.88
N PRO A 254 -0.29 -2.24 -44.29
CA PRO A 254 0.41 -2.30 -45.55
C PRO A 254 -0.64 -2.11 -46.64
N SER A 255 -0.66 -0.93 -47.23
CA SER A 255 -1.31 -0.66 -48.53
C SER A 255 -0.56 -1.43 -49.59
N GLY A 256 -1.12 -2.51 -50.07
CA GLY A 256 -0.51 -3.24 -51.17
C GLY A 256 -1.00 -4.68 -51.33
N GLN A 257 -2.29 -4.87 -51.54
CA GLN A 257 -2.73 -6.02 -52.33
C GLN A 257 -3.08 -5.54 -53.73
N THR A 258 -2.09 -5.62 -54.63
CA THR A 258 -2.30 -5.67 -56.07
C THR A 258 -3.15 -6.90 -56.37
N GLN A 259 -4.35 -6.66 -56.86
CA GLN A 259 -5.19 -7.66 -57.49
C GLN A 259 -4.45 -8.24 -58.71
N PRO A 260 -4.39 -9.57 -58.90
CA PRO A 260 -3.99 -10.11 -60.18
C PRO A 260 -5.18 -10.02 -61.16
N ASP A 261 -4.94 -9.36 -62.28
CA ASP A 261 -5.76 -9.35 -63.47
C ASP A 261 -6.06 -10.78 -63.97
N PHE A 262 -7.30 -11.20 -63.95
CA PHE A 262 -7.79 -12.31 -64.72
C PHE A 262 -8.35 -11.75 -66.03
N ALA A 263 -7.44 -11.67 -67.03
CA ALA A 263 -7.86 -11.51 -68.43
C ALA A 263 -7.67 -12.84 -69.15
N SER A 264 -8.79 -13.31 -69.71
CA SER A 264 -8.94 -14.09 -70.92
C SER A 264 -8.06 -15.32 -71.18
N ALA A 265 -8.70 -16.47 -71.15
CA ALA A 265 -8.39 -17.51 -72.14
C ALA A 265 -9.73 -18.19 -72.53
N THR A 266 -10.31 -17.70 -73.61
CA THR A 266 -11.19 -18.47 -74.48
C THR A 266 -10.39 -19.47 -75.26
N ALA A 267 -10.83 -20.72 -75.39
CA ALA A 267 -11.05 -21.38 -76.70
C ALA A 267 -11.05 -22.94 -76.60
N HIS A 268 -12.09 -23.52 -77.13
CA HIS A 268 -12.17 -24.73 -77.98
C HIS A 268 -11.80 -26.09 -77.36
N HIS A 269 -12.69 -27.04 -77.24
CA HIS A 269 -13.23 -27.89 -78.33
C HIS A 269 -14.24 -28.87 -77.74
N ALA A 270 -15.34 -29.03 -78.47
CA ALA A 270 -16.16 -30.26 -78.54
C ALA A 270 -15.48 -31.27 -79.46
N PRO A 271 -15.92 -32.51 -79.62
CA PRO A 271 -17.31 -32.94 -79.73
C PRO A 271 -17.80 -33.82 -78.54
#